data_8e69bc7d2605a5ba82692d3e00d820fd
#
_entry.id   8e69bc7d2605a5ba82692d3e00d820fd
#
_cell.length_a   1.000
_cell.length_b   1.000
_cell.length_c   1.000
_cell.angle_alpha   90.00
_cell.angle_beta   90.00
_cell.angle_gamma   90.00
#
_symmetry.space_group_name_H-M   'P 1'
#
loop_
_entity.id
_entity.type
_entity.pdbx_description
1 polymer ?
#
loop_
_entity_poly.entity_id
_entity_poly.type
_entity_poly.pdbx_seq_one_letter_code
_entity_poly.pdbx_strand_id
1 'polypeptide(L)'
;MIILFNKPYGVISQFSEHNSYASLKDFIPYKNVYPAGRLDSDSEGLLILTDNGVLQNKISNPKNDIYKTYWAQVENNPTDGALEKLRVGLKVKNYFTKPALVKRIIDPYVWEREPPIRKRKHIPTEWIEIKISEGKNR
;
A
#
# COMPACT_ATOMS: atom_id res chain seq x y z
N MET A 1 -19.89 11.63 3.55
CA MET A 1 -18.84 11.49 4.58
C MET A 1 -17.58 10.93 3.94
N ILE A 2 -16.45 11.47 4.28
CA ILE A 2 -15.13 10.95 3.88
C ILE A 2 -14.32 10.74 5.16
N ILE A 3 -13.75 9.56 5.32
CA ILE A 3 -12.89 9.22 6.45
C ILE A 3 -11.50 8.95 5.91
N LEU A 4 -10.51 9.62 6.47
CA LEU A 4 -9.10 9.37 6.21
C LEU A 4 -8.56 8.54 7.39
N PHE A 5 -8.31 7.29 7.13
CA PHE A 5 -7.88 6.34 8.16
C PHE A 5 -6.40 5.99 7.95
N ASN A 6 -5.61 6.18 8.99
CA ASN A 6 -4.25 5.68 9.01
C ASN A 6 -4.27 4.21 9.48
N LYS A 7 -4.40 3.30 8.51
CA LYS A 7 -4.56 1.88 8.81
C LYS A 7 -3.28 1.31 9.42
N PRO A 8 -3.37 0.68 10.62
CA PRO A 8 -2.21 0.04 11.22
C PRO A 8 -1.80 -1.26 10.52
N TYR A 9 -0.59 -1.71 10.81
CA TYR A 9 -0.14 -3.06 10.49
C TYR A 9 -1.04 -4.10 11.17
N GLY A 10 -1.31 -5.21 10.49
CA GLY A 10 -2.10 -6.31 11.04
C GLY A 10 -3.60 -6.11 10.97
N VAL A 11 -4.06 -5.10 10.26
CA VAL A 11 -5.48 -4.81 10.07
C VAL A 11 -5.86 -5.02 8.61
N ILE A 12 -6.94 -5.76 8.38
CA ILE A 12 -7.46 -5.99 7.02
C ILE A 12 -8.43 -4.88 6.60
N SER A 13 -8.46 -4.60 5.30
CA SER A 13 -9.30 -3.54 4.72
C SER A 13 -10.73 -4.00 4.46
N GLN A 14 -11.37 -4.55 5.48
CA GLN A 14 -12.78 -4.99 5.44
C GLN A 14 -13.42 -4.86 6.81
N PHE A 15 -14.74 -4.74 6.85
CA PHE A 15 -15.48 -4.68 8.10
C PHE A 15 -15.83 -6.06 8.68
N SER A 16 -15.91 -7.09 7.85
CA SER A 16 -16.17 -8.45 8.30
C SER A 16 -15.01 -8.97 9.15
N GLU A 17 -15.35 -9.79 10.12
CA GLU A 17 -14.37 -10.40 11.02
C GLU A 17 -13.45 -11.37 10.28
N HIS A 18 -12.25 -11.52 10.81
CA HIS A 18 -11.25 -12.44 10.32
C HIS A 18 -10.59 -13.17 11.49
N ASN A 19 -10.25 -14.43 11.29
CA ASN A 19 -9.71 -15.27 12.37
C ASN A 19 -8.31 -14.83 12.86
N SER A 20 -7.53 -14.21 11.99
CA SER A 20 -6.11 -13.92 12.27
C SER A 20 -5.79 -12.42 12.36
N TYR A 21 -6.69 -11.56 11.92
CA TYR A 21 -6.45 -10.11 11.84
C TYR A 21 -7.59 -9.31 12.41
N ALA A 22 -7.25 -8.16 12.98
CA ALA A 22 -8.26 -7.14 13.27
C ALA A 22 -8.86 -6.61 11.95
N SER A 23 -10.06 -6.10 12.02
CA SER A 23 -10.79 -5.56 10.86
C SER A 23 -11.10 -4.07 11.04
N LEU A 24 -11.61 -3.44 10.00
CA LEU A 24 -12.04 -2.04 10.07
C LEU A 24 -13.12 -1.81 11.11
N LYS A 25 -13.92 -2.84 11.41
CA LYS A 25 -14.94 -2.79 12.45
C LYS A 25 -14.40 -2.38 13.82
N ASP A 26 -13.16 -2.77 14.12
CA ASP A 26 -12.53 -2.49 15.41
C ASP A 26 -12.09 -1.03 15.56
N PHE A 27 -12.04 -0.28 14.46
CA PHE A 27 -11.50 1.09 14.41
C PHE A 27 -12.51 2.12 13.95
N ILE A 28 -13.42 1.74 13.04
CA ILE A 28 -14.33 2.66 12.35
C ILE A 28 -15.75 2.45 12.90
N PRO A 29 -16.25 3.37 13.73
CA PRO A 29 -17.57 3.22 14.36
C PRO A 29 -18.73 3.65 13.46
N TYR A 30 -18.47 4.08 12.24
CA TYR A 30 -19.47 4.59 11.32
C TYR A 30 -20.03 3.47 10.46
N LYS A 31 -21.36 3.50 10.27
CA LYS A 31 -22.06 2.56 9.40
C LYS A 31 -22.14 3.11 7.98
N ASN A 32 -22.29 2.19 7.01
CA ASN A 32 -22.51 2.51 5.60
C ASN A 32 -21.38 3.31 4.95
N VAL A 33 -20.16 3.18 5.46
CA VAL A 33 -18.94 3.66 4.80
C VAL A 33 -18.14 2.47 4.32
N TYR A 34 -17.50 2.64 3.18
CA TYR A 34 -16.78 1.57 2.50
C TYR A 34 -15.39 2.04 2.10
N PRO A 35 -14.38 1.17 2.18
CA PRO A 35 -13.04 1.55 1.76
C PRO A 35 -12.97 1.76 0.25
N ALA A 36 -12.31 2.84 -0.15
CA ALA A 36 -12.01 3.14 -1.54
C ALA A 36 -10.66 2.53 -1.92
N GLY A 37 -10.65 1.22 -2.14
CA GLY A 37 -9.46 0.41 -2.35
C GLY A 37 -9.14 -0.45 -1.15
N ARG A 38 -7.99 -1.09 -1.21
CA ARG A 38 -7.54 -2.01 -0.16
C ARG A 38 -6.05 -1.83 0.07
N LEU A 39 -5.65 -1.77 1.33
CA LEU A 39 -4.28 -1.98 1.76
C LEU A 39 -4.17 -3.40 2.30
N ASP A 40 -3.07 -4.06 2.00
CA ASP A 40 -2.79 -5.39 2.53
C ASP A 40 -2.68 -5.34 4.07
N SER A 41 -2.83 -6.48 4.71
CA SER A 41 -2.76 -6.57 6.17
C SER A 41 -1.41 -6.09 6.73
N ASP A 42 -0.34 -6.29 5.98
CA ASP A 42 1.02 -5.88 6.35
C ASP A 42 1.42 -4.49 5.85
N SER A 43 0.50 -3.78 5.20
CA SER A 43 0.71 -2.39 4.77
C SER A 43 0.06 -1.42 5.76
N GLU A 44 0.68 -0.27 5.93
CA GLU A 44 0.22 0.79 6.83
C GLU A 44 -0.01 2.07 6.04
N GLY A 45 -0.88 2.93 6.54
CA GLY A 45 -1.06 4.26 6.01
C GLY A 45 -2.48 4.57 5.54
N LEU A 46 -2.57 5.49 4.61
CA LEU A 46 -3.85 6.07 4.20
C LEU A 46 -4.78 5.06 3.54
N LEU A 47 -5.93 4.87 4.16
CA LEU A 47 -7.08 4.21 3.58
C LEU A 47 -8.26 5.19 3.62
N ILE A 48 -8.84 5.48 2.47
CA ILE A 48 -10.00 6.37 2.38
C ILE A 48 -11.27 5.52 2.45
N LEU A 49 -12.20 5.92 3.32
CA LEU A 49 -13.53 5.33 3.38
C LEU A 49 -14.58 6.40 3.10
N THR A 50 -15.67 6.01 2.45
CA THR A 50 -16.75 6.94 2.13
C THR A 50 -18.07 6.22 2.00
N ASP A 51 -19.16 6.93 2.23
CA ASP A 51 -20.53 6.50 1.93
C ASP A 51 -20.95 6.82 0.49
N ASN A 52 -20.11 7.54 -0.25
CA ASN A 52 -20.38 7.92 -1.64
C ASN A 52 -19.80 6.89 -2.60
N GLY A 53 -20.66 6.05 -3.19
CA GLY A 53 -20.24 4.99 -4.10
C GLY A 53 -19.59 5.50 -5.39
N VAL A 54 -19.97 6.67 -5.88
CA VAL A 54 -19.35 7.29 -7.06
C VAL A 54 -17.91 7.68 -6.76
N LEU A 55 -17.68 8.31 -5.60
CA LEU A 55 -16.34 8.68 -5.18
C LEU A 55 -15.48 7.45 -4.91
N GLN A 56 -16.03 6.44 -4.24
CA GLN A 56 -15.36 5.17 -3.99
C GLN A 56 -14.86 4.54 -5.30
N ASN A 57 -15.74 4.44 -6.28
CA ASN A 57 -15.40 3.88 -7.58
C ASN A 57 -14.35 4.73 -8.31
N LYS A 58 -14.48 6.04 -8.26
CA LYS A 58 -13.53 6.95 -8.89
C LYS A 58 -12.11 6.75 -8.35
N ILE A 59 -11.98 6.52 -7.06
CA ILE A 59 -10.68 6.31 -6.40
C ILE A 59 -10.14 4.90 -6.62
N SER A 60 -10.99 3.88 -6.46
CA SER A 60 -10.56 2.48 -6.41
C SER A 60 -10.51 1.78 -7.76
N ASN A 61 -11.25 2.24 -8.74
CA ASN A 61 -11.32 1.56 -10.03
C ASN A 61 -10.02 1.75 -10.82
N PRO A 62 -9.33 0.65 -11.18
CA PRO A 62 -8.07 0.73 -11.94
C PRO A 62 -8.19 1.45 -13.28
N LYS A 63 -9.38 1.48 -13.88
CA LYS A 63 -9.64 2.18 -15.15
C LYS A 63 -9.44 3.69 -15.06
N ASN A 64 -9.46 4.26 -13.85
CA ASN A 64 -9.27 5.68 -13.65
C ASN A 64 -7.79 6.08 -13.50
N ASP A 65 -6.88 5.12 -13.53
CA ASP A 65 -5.43 5.32 -13.50
C ASP A 65 -4.94 6.26 -12.38
N ILE A 66 -5.60 6.23 -11.23
CA ILE A 66 -5.17 7.00 -10.07
C ILE A 66 -3.95 6.36 -9.47
N TYR A 67 -2.86 7.10 -9.40
CA TYR A 67 -1.63 6.64 -8.76
C TYR A 67 -1.78 6.51 -7.25
N LYS A 68 -1.30 5.39 -6.71
CA LYS A 68 -1.13 5.17 -5.28
C LYS A 68 0.35 5.21 -4.98
N THR A 69 0.72 5.97 -3.98
CA THR A 69 2.11 6.14 -3.58
C THR A 69 2.42 5.26 -2.38
N TYR A 70 3.47 4.46 -2.51
CA TYR A 70 3.96 3.59 -1.43
C TYR A 70 5.41 3.92 -1.12
N TRP A 71 5.73 3.92 0.14
CA TRP A 71 7.11 3.91 0.61
C TRP A 71 7.43 2.51 1.10
N ALA A 72 8.43 1.90 0.49
CA ALA A 72 8.83 0.54 0.79
C ALA A 72 10.26 0.52 1.31
N GLN A 73 10.45 -0.09 2.48
CA GLN A 73 11.77 -0.37 3.00
C GLN A 73 12.21 -1.74 2.51
N VAL A 74 13.29 -1.78 1.76
CA VAL A 74 13.79 -3.00 1.11
C VAL A 74 15.17 -3.37 1.60
N GLU A 75 15.45 -4.65 1.65
CA GLU A 75 16.79 -5.17 1.97
C GLU A 75 17.73 -4.96 0.79
N ASN A 76 18.99 -4.75 1.08
CA ASN A 76 20.04 -4.39 0.15
C ASN A 76 19.82 -3.00 -0.49
N ASN A 77 20.82 -2.53 -1.19
CA ASN A 77 20.72 -1.28 -1.94
C ASN A 77 20.32 -1.64 -3.38
N PRO A 78 19.04 -1.42 -3.77
CA PRO A 78 18.63 -1.76 -5.13
C PRO A 78 19.45 -1.00 -6.16
N THR A 79 19.86 -1.71 -7.20
CA THR A 79 20.62 -1.12 -8.31
C THR A 79 19.73 -0.22 -9.15
N ASP A 80 20.34 0.71 -9.89
CA ASP A 80 19.59 1.55 -10.84
C ASP A 80 18.89 0.71 -11.90
N GLY A 81 19.52 -0.40 -12.33
CA GLY A 81 18.91 -1.36 -13.24
C GLY A 81 17.66 -2.05 -12.67
N ALA A 82 17.67 -2.40 -11.39
CA ALA A 82 16.52 -2.97 -10.73
C ALA A 82 15.35 -1.98 -10.64
N LEU A 83 15.64 -0.72 -10.31
CA LEU A 83 14.63 0.33 -10.28
C LEU A 83 14.09 0.63 -11.68
N GLU A 84 14.94 0.61 -12.69
CA GLU A 84 14.51 0.82 -14.07
C GLU A 84 13.57 -0.27 -14.58
N LYS A 85 13.77 -1.51 -14.19
CA LYS A 85 12.83 -2.60 -14.49
C LYS A 85 11.42 -2.33 -13.93
N LEU A 86 11.34 -1.74 -12.74
CA LEU A 86 10.05 -1.34 -12.17
C LEU A 86 9.42 -0.19 -12.96
N ARG A 87 10.23 0.76 -13.43
CA ARG A 87 9.74 1.92 -14.21
C ARG A 87 9.19 1.51 -15.57
N VAL A 88 9.83 0.57 -16.22
CA VAL A 88 9.44 0.08 -17.55
C VAL A 88 8.28 -0.92 -17.45
N GLY A 89 8.26 -1.70 -16.41
CA GLY A 89 7.35 -2.81 -16.22
C GLY A 89 8.09 -4.14 -16.25
N LEU A 90 7.64 -5.09 -15.46
CA LEU A 90 8.26 -6.39 -15.37
C LEU A 90 7.20 -7.49 -15.15
N LYS A 91 7.61 -8.72 -15.41
CA LYS A 91 6.75 -9.86 -15.15
C LYS A 91 6.74 -10.19 -13.65
N VAL A 92 5.55 -10.16 -13.06
CA VAL A 92 5.31 -10.56 -11.68
C VAL A 92 4.29 -11.70 -11.69
N LYS A 93 4.69 -12.85 -11.18
CA LYS A 93 3.85 -14.04 -11.23
C LYS A 93 3.50 -14.36 -12.69
N ASN A 94 2.26 -14.19 -13.09
CA ASN A 94 1.75 -14.52 -14.42
C ASN A 94 1.22 -13.30 -15.20
N TYR A 95 1.63 -12.08 -14.83
CA TYR A 95 1.27 -10.87 -15.55
C TYR A 95 2.43 -9.88 -15.65
N PHE A 96 2.34 -8.94 -16.60
CA PHE A 96 3.27 -7.82 -16.70
C PHE A 96 2.69 -6.60 -15.98
N THR A 97 3.53 -5.96 -15.17
CA THR A 97 3.15 -4.72 -14.50
C THR A 97 3.12 -3.56 -15.49
N LYS A 98 2.22 -2.60 -15.24
CA LYS A 98 2.30 -1.31 -15.92
C LYS A 98 3.56 -0.57 -15.47
N PRO A 99 4.05 0.38 -16.27
CA PRO A 99 5.12 1.27 -15.84
C PRO A 99 4.79 1.93 -14.49
N ALA A 100 5.76 2.02 -13.61
CA ALA A 100 5.64 2.65 -12.32
C ALA A 100 6.60 3.83 -12.21
N LEU A 101 6.27 4.79 -11.34
CA LEU A 101 7.20 5.86 -10.99
C LEU A 101 7.96 5.42 -9.74
N VAL A 102 9.28 5.36 -9.83
CA VAL A 102 10.12 4.81 -8.74
C VAL A 102 11.29 5.74 -8.51
N LYS A 103 11.57 6.03 -7.24
CA LYS A 103 12.76 6.77 -6.84
C LYS A 103 13.24 6.29 -5.46
N ARG A 104 14.54 6.48 -5.19
CA ARG A 104 15.08 6.33 -3.84
C ARG A 104 14.63 7.51 -3.00
N ILE A 105 14.36 7.26 -1.72
CA ILE A 105 14.12 8.31 -0.73
C ILE A 105 15.07 8.09 0.44
N ILE A 106 15.55 9.17 1.03
CA ILE A 106 16.50 9.15 2.12
C ILE A 106 15.76 9.49 3.41
N ASP A 107 15.88 8.61 4.41
CA ASP A 107 15.35 8.81 5.75
C ASP A 107 13.94 9.41 5.78
N PRO A 108 12.94 8.71 5.22
CA PRO A 108 11.59 9.22 5.23
C PRO A 108 11.09 9.39 6.66
N TYR A 109 10.39 10.48 6.91
CA TYR A 109 9.86 10.78 8.23
C TYR A 109 8.58 9.99 8.45
N VAL A 110 8.72 8.74 8.95
CA VAL A 110 7.61 7.84 9.24
C VAL A 110 7.74 7.27 10.64
N TRP A 111 6.61 6.85 11.19
CA TRP A 111 6.57 6.13 12.48
C TRP A 111 7.25 4.77 12.37
N GLU A 112 7.71 4.24 13.49
CA GLU A 112 8.21 2.87 13.56
C GLU A 112 7.06 1.88 13.45
N ARG A 113 7.30 0.81 12.69
CA ARG A 113 6.32 -0.28 12.55
C ARG A 113 6.32 -1.17 13.80
N GLU A 114 5.14 -1.58 14.23
CA GLU A 114 4.94 -2.60 15.26
C GLU A 114 4.19 -3.81 14.66
N PRO A 115 4.79 -4.99 14.58
CA PRO A 115 6.18 -5.33 14.91
C PRO A 115 7.18 -4.74 13.93
N PRO A 116 8.43 -4.52 14.34
CA PRO A 116 9.45 -3.97 13.45
C PRO A 116 9.79 -4.93 12.32
N ILE A 117 10.33 -4.38 11.23
CA ILE A 117 10.84 -5.23 10.16
C ILE A 117 11.99 -6.11 10.65
N ARG A 118 12.16 -7.25 9.99
CA ARG A 118 13.31 -8.12 10.25
C ARG A 118 14.60 -7.36 9.93
N LYS A 119 15.51 -7.31 10.92
CA LYS A 119 16.86 -6.78 10.71
C LYS A 119 17.83 -7.95 10.55
N ARG A 120 18.57 -7.93 9.47
CA ARG A 120 19.66 -8.88 9.24
C ARG A 120 20.98 -8.19 9.48
N LYS A 121 21.87 -8.87 10.20
CA LYS A 121 23.25 -8.42 10.41
C LYS A 121 23.94 -8.37 9.04
N HIS A 122 24.62 -7.26 8.73
CA HIS A 122 25.34 -7.02 7.48
C HIS A 122 24.49 -6.85 6.21
N ILE A 123 23.17 -6.79 6.33
CA ILE A 123 22.31 -6.46 5.18
C ILE A 123 21.70 -5.07 5.44
N PRO A 124 22.08 -4.06 4.65
CA PRO A 124 21.49 -2.73 4.77
C PRO A 124 20.05 -2.72 4.27
N THR A 125 19.30 -1.71 4.68
CA THR A 125 17.97 -1.42 4.13
C THR A 125 17.98 -0.06 3.47
N GLU A 126 17.15 0.11 2.46
CA GLU A 126 16.96 1.37 1.76
C GLU A 126 15.47 1.58 1.52
N TRP A 127 15.08 2.85 1.50
CA TRP A 127 13.70 3.23 1.21
C TRP A 127 13.55 3.62 -0.25
N ILE A 128 12.45 3.16 -0.86
CA ILE A 128 12.06 3.57 -2.19
C ILE A 128 10.61 4.07 -2.18
N GLU A 129 10.33 5.04 -3.03
CA GLU A 129 8.97 5.49 -3.31
C GLU A 129 8.51 4.87 -4.62
N ILE A 130 7.37 4.22 -4.59
CA ILE A 130 6.76 3.60 -5.77
C ILE A 130 5.37 4.18 -5.95
N LYS A 131 5.09 4.72 -7.14
CA LYS A 131 3.74 5.15 -7.53
C LYS A 131 3.23 4.21 -8.61
N ILE A 132 2.09 3.61 -8.33
CA ILE A 132 1.45 2.65 -9.22
C ILE A 132 -0.01 3.03 -9.48
N SER A 133 -0.49 2.73 -10.69
CA SER A 133 -1.86 3.04 -11.10
C SER A 133 -2.75 1.80 -11.21
N GLU A 134 -2.19 0.61 -11.13
CA GLU A 134 -2.96 -0.64 -11.19
C GLU A 134 -3.30 -1.18 -9.80
N GLY A 135 -4.34 -2.03 -9.72
CA GLY A 135 -4.83 -2.59 -8.48
C GLY A 135 -4.46 -4.04 -8.23
N LYS A 136 -3.48 -4.59 -8.96
CA LYS A 136 -3.09 -5.99 -8.81
C LYS A 136 -2.12 -6.18 -7.65
N ASN A 137 -2.21 -7.34 -7.03
CA ASN A 137 -1.31 -7.77 -5.97
C ASN A 137 0.11 -7.98 -6.54
N ARG A 138 1.10 -7.37 -5.92
CA ARG A 138 2.49 -7.41 -6.37
C ARG A 138 3.43 -7.99 -5.35
#